data_e26f0f965ea2d5aa78197ab54b3606b7
#
_entry.id   e26f0f965ea2d5aa78197ab54b3606b7
#
_cell.length_a   1.000
_cell.length_b   1.000
_cell.length_c   1.000
_cell.angle_alpha   90.00
_cell.angle_beta   90.00
_cell.angle_gamma   90.00
#
_symmetry.space_group_name_H-M   'P 1'
#
loop_
_entity.id
_entity.type
_entity.pdbx_description
1 polymer ?
#
loop_
_entity_poly.entity_id
_entity_poly.type
_entity_poly.pdbx_seq_one_letter_code
_entity_poly.pdbx_strand_id
1 'polypeptide(L)'
;VVVNGEIYNYLALRDELRKKGFVFRSESDSEVVLHGYRAWGEGVIARLDGMFAIALYDAQTRTLLLARDRAGKKPLVYARDGKRFVFSSEIRPLYAALKACSKAPAIDYDAIDAYLTLQYVPGPKTAFEGVRKLPPATYAIVKPGRDPVLTTYWSLPNGPSLSADTASLATELQDRLKIAVSRRLMSDVPL
;
A
#
# COMPACT_ATOMS: atom_id res chain seq x y z
N VAL A 1 -8.74 -10.88 -2.95
CA VAL A 1 -7.84 -9.91 -2.31
C VAL A 1 -6.60 -10.63 -1.81
N VAL A 2 -5.45 -9.98 -1.93
CA VAL A 2 -4.17 -10.38 -1.33
C VAL A 2 -3.65 -9.17 -0.57
N VAL A 3 -3.24 -9.38 0.68
CA VAL A 3 -2.69 -8.34 1.57
C VAL A 3 -1.32 -8.81 2.06
N ASN A 4 -0.30 -7.97 1.88
CA ASN A 4 0.98 -8.11 2.55
C ASN A 4 1.05 -6.99 3.58
N GLY A 5 0.77 -7.29 4.84
CA GLY A 5 0.74 -6.28 5.89
C GLY A 5 -0.27 -6.55 6.98
N GLU A 6 -0.63 -5.51 7.70
CA GLU A 6 -1.56 -5.54 8.82
C GLU A 6 -2.43 -4.28 8.82
N ILE A 7 -3.73 -4.46 9.07
CA ILE A 7 -4.72 -3.38 9.18
C ILE A 7 -5.08 -3.20 10.66
N TYR A 8 -4.49 -2.22 11.31
CA TYR A 8 -4.59 -2.03 12.76
C TYR A 8 -6.00 -1.68 13.25
N ASN A 9 -6.80 -0.99 12.42
CA ASN A 9 -8.16 -0.60 12.75
C ASN A 9 -9.23 -1.58 12.23
N TYR A 10 -8.84 -2.84 11.91
CA TYR A 10 -9.75 -3.82 11.30
C TYR A 10 -10.97 -4.16 12.16
N LEU A 11 -10.85 -4.18 13.48
CA LEU A 11 -11.98 -4.47 14.38
C LEU A 11 -13.08 -3.41 14.23
N ALA A 12 -12.73 -2.11 14.26
CA ALA A 12 -13.68 -1.02 14.10
C ALA A 12 -14.33 -1.04 12.71
N LEU A 13 -13.56 -1.29 11.67
CA LEU A 13 -14.07 -1.43 10.31
C LEU A 13 -14.99 -2.64 10.15
N ARG A 14 -14.65 -3.76 10.79
CA ARG A 14 -15.46 -4.98 10.81
C ARG A 14 -16.83 -4.70 11.45
N ASP A 15 -16.86 -4.02 12.58
CA ASP A 15 -18.13 -3.66 13.26
C ASP A 15 -19.00 -2.72 12.41
N GLU A 16 -18.38 -1.74 11.75
CA GLU A 16 -19.10 -0.87 10.81
C GLU A 16 -19.68 -1.66 9.63
N LEU A 17 -18.91 -2.58 9.07
CA LEU A 17 -19.33 -3.41 7.94
C LEU A 17 -20.39 -4.44 8.35
N ARG A 18 -20.32 -5.01 9.56
CA ARG A 18 -21.39 -5.89 10.10
C ARG A 18 -22.71 -5.13 10.23
N LYS A 19 -22.68 -3.89 10.70
CA LYS A 19 -23.88 -3.03 10.75
C LYS A 19 -24.46 -2.72 9.37
N LYS A 20 -23.68 -2.81 8.33
CA LYS A 20 -24.12 -2.68 6.93
C LYS A 20 -24.57 -4.03 6.31
N GLY A 21 -24.61 -5.11 7.10
CA GLY A 21 -25.08 -6.42 6.66
C GLY A 21 -24.00 -7.33 6.05
N PHE A 22 -22.73 -6.97 6.14
CA PHE A 22 -21.66 -7.86 5.67
C PHE A 22 -21.38 -8.97 6.68
N VAL A 23 -21.31 -10.22 6.17
CA VAL A 23 -21.03 -11.40 6.98
C VAL A 23 -19.55 -11.78 6.78
N PHE A 24 -18.81 -11.81 7.88
CA PHE A 24 -17.41 -12.21 7.91
C PHE A 24 -17.27 -13.71 8.14
N ARG A 25 -16.34 -14.35 7.45
CA ARG A 25 -16.07 -15.78 7.51
C ARG A 25 -14.80 -16.13 8.27
N SER A 26 -13.95 -15.15 8.50
CA SER A 26 -12.68 -15.29 9.21
C SER A 26 -12.48 -14.19 10.23
N GLU A 27 -11.49 -14.37 11.11
CA GLU A 27 -11.03 -13.32 12.01
C GLU A 27 -9.88 -12.48 11.40
N SER A 28 -9.50 -12.75 10.14
CA SER A 28 -8.44 -12.02 9.45
C SER A 28 -8.76 -10.54 9.27
N ASP A 29 -7.77 -9.71 9.45
CA ASP A 29 -7.80 -8.29 9.12
C ASP A 29 -7.97 -8.02 7.62
N SER A 30 -7.50 -8.93 6.79
CA SER A 30 -7.57 -8.80 5.32
C SER A 30 -9.01 -8.84 4.78
N GLU A 31 -9.94 -9.47 5.50
CA GLU A 31 -11.33 -9.57 5.06
C GLU A 31 -12.05 -8.22 5.09
N VAL A 32 -11.63 -7.27 5.96
CA VAL A 32 -12.21 -5.92 5.96
C VAL A 32 -11.91 -5.16 4.67
N VAL A 33 -10.79 -5.45 4.00
CA VAL A 33 -10.45 -4.85 2.72
C VAL A 33 -11.44 -5.28 1.64
N LEU A 34 -11.78 -6.57 1.60
CA LEU A 34 -12.73 -7.13 0.64
C LEU A 34 -14.13 -6.53 0.82
N HIS A 35 -14.65 -6.59 2.03
CA HIS A 35 -15.98 -6.06 2.34
C HIS A 35 -16.02 -4.54 2.26
N GLY A 36 -14.97 -3.87 2.68
CA GLY A 36 -14.81 -2.43 2.54
C GLY A 36 -14.82 -1.97 1.09
N TYR A 37 -14.15 -2.69 0.19
CA TYR A 37 -14.22 -2.40 -1.24
C TYR A 37 -15.65 -2.57 -1.80
N ARG A 38 -16.38 -3.58 -1.36
CA ARG A 38 -17.77 -3.77 -1.75
C ARG A 38 -18.70 -2.67 -1.23
N ALA A 39 -18.38 -2.10 -0.06
CA ALA A 39 -19.19 -1.06 0.58
C ALA A 39 -18.87 0.36 0.09
N TRP A 40 -17.59 0.66 -0.20
CA TRP A 40 -17.08 2.01 -0.43
C TRP A 40 -16.21 2.16 -1.68
N GLY A 41 -16.05 1.11 -2.48
CA GLY A 41 -15.14 1.13 -3.63
C GLY A 41 -13.70 1.40 -3.21
N GLU A 42 -12.98 2.16 -4.02
CA GLU A 42 -11.60 2.57 -3.76
C GLU A 42 -11.45 3.41 -2.48
N GLY A 43 -12.54 4.05 -2.03
CA GLY A 43 -12.56 4.84 -0.80
C GLY A 43 -12.21 4.04 0.46
N VAL A 44 -12.27 2.71 0.42
CA VAL A 44 -11.81 1.85 1.52
C VAL A 44 -10.35 2.14 1.87
N ILE A 45 -9.48 2.41 0.88
CA ILE A 45 -8.03 2.56 1.10
C ILE A 45 -7.73 3.73 2.04
N ALA A 46 -8.42 4.84 1.91
CA ALA A 46 -8.24 6.00 2.79
C ALA A 46 -8.71 5.75 4.24
N ARG A 47 -9.58 4.75 4.45
CA ARG A 47 -10.10 4.35 5.77
C ARG A 47 -9.19 3.39 6.52
N LEU A 48 -8.24 2.74 5.81
CA LEU A 48 -7.32 1.80 6.43
C LEU A 48 -6.27 2.54 7.27
N ASP A 49 -6.05 2.07 8.49
CA ASP A 49 -4.90 2.40 9.32
C ASP A 49 -4.05 1.15 9.47
N GLY A 50 -2.83 1.17 8.89
CA GLY A 50 -2.01 -0.03 8.83
C GLY A 50 -0.73 0.15 8.01
N MET A 51 0.00 -0.92 7.89
CA MET A 51 1.12 -1.09 6.96
C MET A 51 0.72 -2.15 5.94
N PHE A 52 0.62 -1.80 4.67
CA PHE A 52 0.09 -2.73 3.67
C PHE A 52 0.58 -2.48 2.25
N ALA A 53 0.66 -3.58 1.51
CA ALA A 53 0.59 -3.63 0.06
C ALA A 53 -0.60 -4.53 -0.30
N ILE A 54 -1.58 -3.98 -0.98
CA ILE A 54 -2.85 -4.65 -1.29
C ILE A 54 -2.96 -4.84 -2.79
N ALA A 55 -3.43 -6.03 -3.18
CA ALA A 55 -3.93 -6.30 -4.53
C ALA A 55 -5.35 -6.88 -4.43
N LEU A 56 -6.30 -6.22 -5.07
CA LEU A 56 -7.70 -6.65 -5.13
C LEU A 56 -8.15 -6.69 -6.58
N TYR A 57 -8.64 -7.84 -7.02
CA TYR A 57 -9.19 -8.01 -8.35
C TYR A 57 -10.71 -8.14 -8.30
N ASP A 58 -11.38 -7.22 -8.98
CA ASP A 58 -12.82 -7.26 -9.21
C ASP A 58 -13.09 -7.91 -10.58
N ALA A 59 -13.62 -9.12 -10.54
CA ALA A 59 -13.91 -9.90 -11.75
C ALA A 59 -15.09 -9.34 -12.54
N GLN A 60 -16.05 -8.65 -11.90
CA GLN A 60 -17.21 -8.08 -12.58
C GLN A 60 -16.81 -6.92 -13.46
N THR A 61 -16.00 -6.01 -12.93
CA THR A 61 -15.51 -4.82 -13.65
C THR A 61 -14.19 -5.08 -14.38
N ARG A 62 -13.56 -6.25 -14.17
CA ARG A 62 -12.22 -6.61 -14.66
C ARG A 62 -11.17 -5.57 -14.27
N THR A 63 -11.27 -5.09 -13.03
CA THR A 63 -10.41 -4.04 -12.48
C THR A 63 -9.49 -4.64 -11.42
N LEU A 64 -8.20 -4.36 -11.52
CA LEU A 64 -7.23 -4.63 -10.47
C LEU A 64 -6.93 -3.31 -9.73
N LEU A 65 -7.17 -3.32 -8.43
CA LEU A 65 -6.76 -2.24 -7.53
C LEU A 65 -5.47 -2.69 -6.82
N LEU A 66 -4.43 -1.90 -6.93
CA LEU A 66 -3.22 -2.01 -6.13
C LEU A 66 -3.16 -0.83 -5.17
N ALA A 67 -2.78 -1.05 -3.92
CA ALA A 67 -2.65 0.04 -2.96
C ALA A 67 -1.43 -0.15 -2.06
N ARG A 68 -0.83 0.97 -1.64
CA ARG A 68 0.32 1.00 -0.74
C ARG A 68 0.05 1.94 0.43
N ASP A 69 0.49 1.55 1.62
CA ASP A 69 0.26 2.31 2.84
C ASP A 69 0.85 3.74 2.81
N ARG A 70 0.40 4.58 3.75
CA ARG A 70 0.73 6.02 3.83
C ARG A 70 2.23 6.31 3.84
N ALA A 71 3.01 5.50 4.54
CA ALA A 71 4.47 5.66 4.64
C ALA A 71 5.25 4.80 3.63
N GLY A 72 4.55 3.92 2.87
CA GLY A 72 5.19 2.97 1.96
C GLY A 72 6.02 1.91 2.67
N LYS A 73 5.61 1.51 3.89
CA LYS A 73 6.34 0.51 4.68
C LYS A 73 6.40 -0.84 3.98
N LYS A 74 5.28 -1.27 3.39
CA LYS A 74 5.28 -2.51 2.61
C LYS A 74 5.66 -2.19 1.17
N PRO A 75 6.61 -2.94 0.59
CA PRO A 75 7.00 -2.73 -0.80
C PRO A 75 5.94 -3.22 -1.78
N LEU A 76 5.80 -2.51 -2.90
CA LEU A 76 4.98 -2.93 -4.03
C LEU A 76 5.59 -2.36 -5.30
N VAL A 77 5.94 -3.24 -6.21
CA VAL A 77 6.52 -2.91 -7.51
C VAL A 77 5.63 -3.44 -8.62
N TYR A 78 5.64 -2.77 -9.76
CA TYR A 78 4.87 -3.18 -10.92
C TYR A 78 5.60 -2.86 -12.21
N ALA A 79 5.23 -3.55 -13.27
CA ALA A 79 5.66 -3.29 -14.63
C ALA A 79 4.53 -3.58 -15.62
N ARG A 80 4.56 -2.90 -16.75
CA ARG A 80 3.72 -3.22 -17.89
C ARG A 80 4.59 -3.68 -19.05
N ASP A 81 4.25 -4.82 -19.62
CA ASP A 81 4.87 -5.39 -20.80
C ASP A 81 3.79 -5.63 -21.87
N GLY A 82 3.65 -4.69 -22.77
CA GLY A 82 2.60 -4.71 -23.79
C GLY A 82 1.20 -4.79 -23.17
N LYS A 83 0.53 -5.94 -23.40
CA LYS A 83 -0.83 -6.21 -22.85
C LYS A 83 -0.82 -6.75 -21.42
N ARG A 84 0.36 -7.11 -20.88
CA ARG A 84 0.49 -7.72 -19.56
C ARG A 84 0.78 -6.66 -18.52
N PHE A 85 0.24 -6.85 -17.33
CA PHE A 85 0.56 -6.08 -16.16
C PHE A 85 1.01 -7.04 -15.06
N VAL A 86 2.21 -6.82 -14.52
CA VAL A 86 2.83 -7.67 -13.52
C VAL A 86 3.12 -6.84 -12.28
N PHE A 87 2.86 -7.38 -11.11
CA PHE A 87 3.15 -6.73 -9.83
C PHE A 87 3.65 -7.74 -8.81
N SER A 88 4.39 -7.25 -7.83
CA SER A 88 4.94 -8.08 -6.74
C SER A 88 5.35 -7.19 -5.56
N SER A 89 5.46 -7.79 -4.38
CA SER A 89 6.09 -7.13 -3.22
C SER A 89 7.61 -6.99 -3.41
N GLU A 90 8.23 -7.84 -4.22
CA GLU A 90 9.69 -7.85 -4.43
C GLU A 90 10.04 -7.79 -5.91
N ILE A 91 11.24 -7.23 -6.20
CA ILE A 91 11.73 -7.10 -7.58
C ILE A 91 12.08 -8.47 -8.18
N ARG A 92 12.65 -9.39 -7.40
CA ARG A 92 13.14 -10.69 -7.92
C ARG A 92 12.02 -11.53 -8.56
N PRO A 93 10.85 -11.77 -7.91
CA PRO A 93 9.74 -12.48 -8.54
C PRO A 93 9.19 -11.75 -9.78
N LEU A 94 9.11 -10.42 -9.74
CA LEU A 94 8.64 -9.62 -10.86
C LEU A 94 9.61 -9.75 -12.06
N TYR A 95 10.92 -9.66 -11.83
CA TYR A 95 11.93 -9.85 -12.84
C TYR A 95 11.84 -11.25 -13.49
N ALA A 96 11.70 -12.29 -12.67
CA ALA A 96 11.54 -13.66 -13.14
C ALA A 96 10.30 -13.83 -14.02
N ALA A 97 9.17 -13.24 -13.60
CA ALA A 97 7.93 -13.29 -14.38
C ALA A 97 8.05 -12.55 -15.72
N LEU A 98 8.67 -11.38 -15.75
CA LEU A 98 8.93 -10.64 -16.99
C LEU A 98 9.84 -11.43 -17.93
N LYS A 99 10.95 -11.98 -17.42
CA LYS A 99 11.88 -12.80 -18.19
C LYS A 99 11.20 -14.03 -18.79
N ALA A 100 10.32 -14.69 -18.04
CA ALA A 100 9.60 -15.88 -18.52
C ALA A 100 8.53 -15.55 -19.57
N CYS A 101 7.94 -14.36 -19.50
CA CYS A 101 6.82 -13.97 -20.35
C CYS A 101 7.25 -13.19 -21.61
N SER A 102 8.42 -12.56 -21.61
CA SER A 102 8.87 -11.66 -22.68
C SER A 102 10.40 -11.52 -22.67
N LYS A 103 10.88 -10.35 -22.34
CA LYS A 103 12.31 -10.01 -22.25
C LYS A 103 12.65 -9.56 -20.84
N ALA A 104 13.80 -9.98 -20.36
CA ALA A 104 14.32 -9.44 -19.11
C ALA A 104 14.45 -7.91 -19.21
N PRO A 105 13.97 -7.15 -18.22
CA PRO A 105 14.12 -5.70 -18.24
C PRO A 105 15.60 -5.31 -18.18
N ALA A 106 15.97 -4.26 -18.92
CA ALA A 106 17.32 -3.71 -18.91
C ALA A 106 17.62 -3.01 -17.58
N ILE A 107 18.89 -2.78 -17.30
CA ILE A 107 19.33 -2.01 -16.15
C ILE A 107 19.10 -0.52 -16.42
N ASP A 108 18.46 0.19 -15.46
CA ASP A 108 18.36 1.65 -15.45
C ASP A 108 19.65 2.23 -14.83
N TYR A 109 20.58 2.68 -15.68
CA TYR A 109 21.87 3.19 -15.23
C TYR A 109 21.75 4.49 -14.44
N ASP A 110 20.75 5.35 -14.73
CA ASP A 110 20.48 6.55 -13.91
C ASP A 110 20.04 6.16 -12.49
N ALA A 111 19.28 5.08 -12.37
CA ALA A 111 18.89 4.56 -11.05
C ALA A 111 20.10 3.96 -10.29
N ILE A 112 21.03 3.35 -11.00
CA ILE A 112 22.29 2.85 -10.39
C ILE A 112 23.17 4.02 -9.95
N ASP A 113 23.31 5.08 -10.74
CA ASP A 113 24.03 6.29 -10.37
C ASP A 113 23.41 6.95 -9.11
N ALA A 114 22.09 7.08 -9.09
CA ALA A 114 21.38 7.57 -7.90
C ALA A 114 21.62 6.68 -6.66
N TYR A 115 21.67 5.35 -6.85
CA TYR A 115 22.00 4.43 -5.76
C TYR A 115 23.41 4.63 -5.21
N LEU A 116 24.40 4.80 -6.08
CA LEU A 116 25.80 5.02 -5.67
C LEU A 116 25.95 6.32 -4.89
N THR A 117 25.15 7.34 -5.21
CA THR A 117 25.17 8.64 -4.53
C THR A 117 24.39 8.63 -3.22
N LEU A 118 23.16 8.05 -3.22
CA LEU A 118 22.21 8.17 -2.13
C LEU A 118 22.09 6.92 -1.26
N GLN A 119 22.73 5.81 -1.66
CA GLN A 119 22.62 4.46 -1.08
C GLN A 119 21.22 3.86 -1.15
N TYR A 120 20.32 4.44 -1.95
CA TYR A 120 19.02 3.88 -2.32
C TYR A 120 18.58 4.42 -3.68
N VAL A 121 17.66 3.70 -4.34
CA VAL A 121 17.05 4.17 -5.58
C VAL A 121 15.79 4.96 -5.25
N PRO A 122 15.72 6.27 -5.53
CA PRO A 122 14.53 7.08 -5.28
C PRO A 122 13.30 6.55 -6.04
N GLY A 123 12.14 6.59 -5.39
CA GLY A 123 10.88 6.27 -6.07
C GLY A 123 10.51 7.33 -7.12
N PRO A 124 9.76 6.95 -8.15
CA PRO A 124 9.19 5.63 -8.42
C PRO A 124 10.14 4.66 -9.16
N LYS A 125 11.39 5.05 -9.44
CA LYS A 125 12.38 4.22 -10.15
C LYS A 125 12.76 2.95 -9.36
N THR A 126 13.19 1.95 -10.09
CA THR A 126 13.92 0.77 -9.58
C THR A 126 15.23 0.65 -10.37
N ALA A 127 16.05 -0.35 -10.04
CA ALA A 127 17.27 -0.64 -10.81
C ALA A 127 17.00 -1.17 -12.25
N PHE A 128 15.74 -1.32 -12.65
CA PHE A 128 15.35 -1.88 -13.94
C PHE A 128 14.40 -0.96 -14.70
N GLU A 129 14.69 -0.78 -16.00
CA GLU A 129 13.84 -0.01 -16.90
C GLU A 129 12.41 -0.58 -16.95
N GLY A 130 11.40 0.29 -16.94
CA GLY A 130 10.00 -0.09 -17.01
C GLY A 130 9.42 -0.72 -15.74
N VAL A 131 10.26 -1.03 -14.73
CA VAL A 131 9.82 -1.51 -13.42
C VAL A 131 9.72 -0.33 -12.45
N ARG A 132 8.56 -0.13 -11.85
CA ARG A 132 8.27 1.02 -10.98
C ARG A 132 7.82 0.59 -9.60
N LYS A 133 8.21 1.34 -8.58
CA LYS A 133 7.63 1.27 -7.24
C LYS A 133 6.29 2.00 -7.25
N LEU A 134 5.24 1.41 -6.66
CA LEU A 134 4.04 2.16 -6.35
C LEU A 134 4.38 3.19 -5.26
N PRO A 135 4.13 4.50 -5.47
CA PRO A 135 4.45 5.51 -4.46
C PRO A 135 3.73 5.27 -3.13
N PRO A 136 4.28 5.75 -1.99
CA PRO A 136 3.55 5.78 -0.72
C PRO A 136 2.21 6.50 -0.85
N ALA A 137 1.26 6.17 0.02
CA ALA A 137 -0.07 6.79 0.06
C ALA A 137 -0.82 6.80 -1.29
N THR A 138 -0.56 5.81 -2.14
CA THR A 138 -1.09 5.78 -3.50
C THR A 138 -1.81 4.44 -3.75
N TYR A 139 -2.92 4.51 -4.46
CA TYR A 139 -3.49 3.34 -5.12
C TYR A 139 -3.45 3.50 -6.64
N ALA A 140 -3.44 2.37 -7.33
CA ALA A 140 -3.48 2.27 -8.78
C ALA A 140 -4.72 1.49 -9.22
N ILE A 141 -5.45 2.01 -10.18
CA ILE A 141 -6.53 1.30 -10.88
C ILE A 141 -5.99 0.82 -12.22
N VAL A 142 -5.98 -0.49 -12.40
CA VAL A 142 -5.48 -1.14 -13.62
C VAL A 142 -6.64 -1.80 -14.34
N LYS A 143 -6.86 -1.44 -15.59
CA LYS A 143 -7.86 -2.05 -16.49
C LYS A 143 -7.19 -2.67 -17.71
N PRO A 144 -7.78 -3.72 -18.31
CA PRO A 144 -7.22 -4.34 -19.51
C PRO A 144 -6.94 -3.32 -20.61
N GLY A 145 -5.74 -3.38 -21.17
CA GLY A 145 -5.33 -2.53 -22.30
C GLY A 145 -5.08 -1.05 -21.98
N ARG A 146 -5.21 -0.62 -20.71
CA ARG A 146 -4.99 0.77 -20.29
C ARG A 146 -3.80 0.87 -19.35
N ASP A 147 -3.19 2.04 -19.31
CA ASP A 147 -2.18 2.37 -18.30
C ASP A 147 -2.79 2.47 -16.91
N PRO A 148 -2.04 2.15 -15.85
CA PRO A 148 -2.52 2.30 -14.49
C PRO A 148 -2.82 3.77 -14.19
N VAL A 149 -3.99 4.04 -13.63
CA VAL A 149 -4.35 5.36 -13.10
C VAL A 149 -3.95 5.40 -11.64
N LEU A 150 -3.01 6.28 -11.30
CA LEU A 150 -2.49 6.45 -9.95
C LEU A 150 -3.26 7.57 -9.23
N THR A 151 -3.66 7.32 -8.00
CA THR A 151 -4.34 8.30 -7.14
C THR A 151 -3.67 8.32 -5.77
N THR A 152 -3.18 9.49 -5.36
CA THR A 152 -2.70 9.72 -3.99
C THR A 152 -3.91 9.91 -3.07
N TYR A 153 -4.07 9.04 -2.08
CA TYR A 153 -5.22 9.07 -1.17
C TYR A 153 -4.92 9.77 0.17
N TRP A 154 -3.66 10.07 0.43
CA TRP A 154 -3.23 10.77 1.65
C TRP A 154 -1.93 11.54 1.40
N SER A 155 -1.77 12.67 2.06
CA SER A 155 -0.53 13.44 2.10
C SER A 155 -0.29 13.94 3.52
N LEU A 156 0.98 14.24 3.85
CA LEU A 156 1.29 14.93 5.09
C LEU A 156 0.59 16.29 5.09
N PRO A 157 -0.13 16.62 6.17
CA PRO A 157 -0.74 17.93 6.27
C PRO A 157 0.34 19.02 6.33
N ASN A 158 0.26 19.97 5.40
CA ASN A 158 1.04 21.19 5.44
C ASN A 158 0.24 22.21 6.25
N GLY A 159 0.28 22.11 7.58
CA GLY A 159 -0.44 23.00 8.47
C GLY A 159 0.45 23.98 9.18
N PRO A 160 -0.12 25.05 9.79
CA PRO A 160 0.61 25.93 10.67
C PRO A 160 1.21 25.12 11.82
N SER A 161 2.37 25.56 12.30
CA SER A 161 2.95 25.03 13.53
C SER A 161 1.95 25.16 14.69
N LEU A 162 1.84 24.11 15.50
CA LEU A 162 1.00 24.14 16.69
C LEU A 162 1.48 25.28 17.61
N SER A 163 0.56 26.18 17.96
CA SER A 163 0.83 27.23 18.94
C SER A 163 0.53 26.69 20.34
N ALA A 164 1.52 26.01 20.92
CA ALA A 164 1.44 25.51 22.29
C ALA A 164 2.83 25.56 22.93
N ASP A 165 2.88 25.57 24.26
CA ASP A 165 4.15 25.52 25.00
C ASP A 165 4.81 24.14 24.84
N THR A 166 6.13 24.10 25.00
CA THR A 166 6.95 22.90 24.79
C THR A 166 6.52 21.74 25.69
N ALA A 167 6.09 21.99 26.94
CA ALA A 167 5.72 20.96 27.88
C ALA A 167 4.41 20.28 27.44
N SER A 168 3.42 21.07 27.03
CA SER A 168 2.16 20.55 26.46
C SER A 168 2.39 19.74 25.19
N LEU A 169 3.24 20.22 24.28
CA LEU A 169 3.59 19.49 23.05
C LEU A 169 4.31 18.18 23.35
N ALA A 170 5.23 18.16 24.34
CA ALA A 170 5.94 16.94 24.74
C ALA A 170 4.98 15.90 25.31
N THR A 171 4.01 16.31 26.14
CA THR A 171 2.97 15.44 26.69
C THR A 171 2.09 14.84 25.59
N GLU A 172 1.61 15.70 24.68
CA GLU A 172 0.78 15.25 23.55
C GLU A 172 1.56 14.28 22.65
N LEU A 173 2.83 14.55 22.34
CA LEU A 173 3.68 13.66 21.56
C LEU A 173 3.84 12.30 22.23
N GLN A 174 4.09 12.29 23.56
CA GLN A 174 4.23 11.06 24.33
C GLN A 174 2.94 10.21 24.25
N ASP A 175 1.77 10.83 24.41
CA ASP A 175 0.50 10.12 24.35
C ASP A 175 0.20 9.60 22.93
N ARG A 176 0.48 10.38 21.90
CA ARG A 176 0.37 9.92 20.51
C ARG A 176 1.32 8.76 20.20
N LEU A 177 2.54 8.77 20.72
CA LEU A 177 3.50 7.68 20.57
C LEU A 177 3.01 6.41 21.29
N LYS A 178 2.51 6.52 22.53
CA LYS A 178 1.92 5.39 23.26
C LYS A 178 0.77 4.75 22.47
N ILE A 179 -0.16 5.55 21.96
CA ILE A 179 -1.28 5.08 21.15
C ILE A 179 -0.76 4.39 19.87
N ALA A 180 0.22 5.00 19.19
CA ALA A 180 0.78 4.45 17.97
C ALA A 180 1.48 3.09 18.20
N VAL A 181 2.22 2.95 19.31
CA VAL A 181 2.84 1.68 19.69
C VAL A 181 1.77 0.66 20.07
N SER A 182 0.83 1.01 20.94
CA SER A 182 -0.24 0.12 21.41
C SER A 182 -1.03 -0.51 20.26
N ARG A 183 -1.35 0.27 19.22
CA ARG A 183 -2.03 -0.24 18.02
C ARG A 183 -1.23 -1.28 17.25
N ARG A 184 0.08 -1.33 17.42
CA ARG A 184 0.99 -2.26 16.73
C ARG A 184 1.35 -3.49 17.53
N LEU A 185 0.88 -3.55 18.78
CA LEU A 185 1.04 -4.73 19.65
C LEU A 185 -0.01 -5.82 19.41
N MET A 186 -0.81 -5.68 18.34
CA MET A 186 -1.72 -6.73 17.92
C MET A 186 -0.90 -7.89 17.35
N SER A 187 -1.02 -9.06 17.99
CA SER A 187 -0.32 -10.27 17.58
C SER A 187 -1.14 -11.48 17.98
N ASP A 188 -1.12 -12.53 17.17
CA ASP A 188 -1.71 -13.84 17.50
C ASP A 188 -0.84 -14.66 18.47
N VAL A 189 0.36 -14.15 18.77
CA VAL A 189 1.32 -14.74 19.72
C VAL A 189 1.75 -13.70 20.75
N PRO A 190 2.16 -14.11 21.95
CA PRO A 190 2.71 -13.20 22.96
C PRO A 190 3.91 -12.42 22.40
N LEU A 191 3.92 -11.11 22.62
CA LEU A 191 5.00 -10.20 22.25
C LEU A 191 5.93 -9.99 23.45
#